data_8849e91427040efcafc75828adea5075
#
_entry.id   8849e91427040efcafc75828adea5075
#
_cell.length_a   1.000
_cell.length_b   1.000
_cell.length_c   1.000
_cell.angle_alpha   90.00
_cell.angle_beta   90.00
_cell.angle_gamma   90.00
#
_symmetry.space_group_name_H-M   'P 1'
#
loop_
_entity.id
_entity.type
_entity.pdbx_description
1 polymer ?
#
loop_
_entity_poly.entity_id
_entity_poly.type
_entity_poly.pdbx_seq_one_letter_code
_entity_poly.pdbx_strand_id
1 'polypeptide(L)'
;MKIYYLTPLIRLSIALASIFQDSRAAEKAPGITDTWKAAESPVYCDPEDDWAKDPSVIKVGNTYYMYYTSANPWQEGGSGGKGESRIDYATSPDGLKWTYQGVAIPKGKPGEWDDERPQAPAKPILKNGVYYMYYAGKNAKSPVAIGYATSTDLRKWTKHLGNPVLNHGKCNDPFIFLENGTYYLFHTSGGDVIRYVTSPDLLTWSATPVSTEAVGEGSIVIKHGSTYTMFGCIGFSNNGEYYQTYTTQDLAIPFTDGGKTKINIPEFAKGSLCHGDIIQNEKDYWFYFQATRDGGQKFQIGLAKQSMSPLSK
;
A
#
# COMPACT_ATOMS: atom_id res chain seq x y z
N MET A 1 -42.01 49.17 -56.31
CA MET A 1 -41.54 49.46 -54.96
C MET A 1 -40.90 48.20 -54.43
N LYS A 2 -39.57 48.03 -54.51
CA LYS A 2 -38.86 46.83 -54.02
C LYS A 2 -38.22 47.22 -52.73
N ILE A 3 -38.58 46.49 -51.68
CA ILE A 3 -38.03 46.63 -50.32
C ILE A 3 -36.92 45.66 -50.21
N TYR A 4 -35.68 46.09 -49.95
CA TYR A 4 -34.52 45.26 -49.63
C TYR A 4 -34.41 45.18 -48.15
N TYR A 5 -34.46 43.94 -47.61
CA TYR A 5 -34.13 43.65 -46.23
C TYR A 5 -32.61 43.38 -46.11
N LEU A 6 -31.95 44.23 -45.36
CA LEU A 6 -30.56 44.05 -44.94
C LEU A 6 -30.53 43.16 -43.66
N THR A 7 -29.93 41.95 -43.76
CA THR A 7 -29.60 41.10 -42.63
C THR A 7 -28.24 41.52 -42.09
N PRO A 8 -28.08 41.72 -40.75
CA PRO A 8 -26.76 41.97 -40.17
C PRO A 8 -26.01 40.65 -39.98
N LEU A 9 -24.81 40.55 -40.53
CA LEU A 9 -23.82 39.51 -40.27
C LEU A 9 -23.28 39.66 -38.85
N ILE A 10 -23.66 38.75 -37.97
CA ILE A 10 -23.03 38.60 -36.66
C ILE A 10 -21.72 37.85 -36.88
N ARG A 11 -20.59 38.54 -36.74
CA ARG A 11 -19.26 37.91 -36.64
C ARG A 11 -19.13 37.30 -35.27
N LEU A 12 -19.17 35.98 -35.22
CA LEU A 12 -18.83 35.21 -34.02
C LEU A 12 -17.30 35.09 -33.94
N SER A 13 -16.68 35.92 -33.10
CA SER A 13 -15.26 35.79 -32.78
C SER A 13 -15.09 34.64 -31.80
N ILE A 14 -14.64 33.50 -32.29
CA ILE A 14 -14.21 32.37 -31.41
C ILE A 14 -12.84 32.76 -30.89
N ALA A 15 -12.78 33.17 -29.62
CA ALA A 15 -11.54 33.29 -28.89
C ALA A 15 -11.10 31.86 -28.56
N LEU A 16 -10.07 31.36 -29.26
CA LEU A 16 -9.32 30.19 -28.80
C LEU A 16 -8.58 30.59 -27.52
N ALA A 17 -9.16 30.26 -26.39
CA ALA A 17 -8.40 30.20 -25.16
C ALA A 17 -7.46 29.00 -25.28
N SER A 18 -6.19 29.23 -25.58
CA SER A 18 -5.12 28.26 -25.41
C SER A 18 -5.01 27.97 -23.94
N ILE A 19 -5.58 26.82 -23.51
CA ILE A 19 -5.32 26.26 -22.22
C ILE A 19 -3.87 25.75 -22.27
N PHE A 20 -2.94 26.62 -21.90
CA PHE A 20 -1.62 26.18 -21.48
C PHE A 20 -1.85 25.36 -20.20
N GLN A 21 -1.90 24.06 -20.36
CA GLN A 21 -1.75 23.16 -19.24
C GLN A 21 -0.33 23.35 -18.72
N ASP A 22 -0.22 24.14 -17.65
CA ASP A 22 1.05 24.36 -16.93
C ASP A 22 1.43 23.00 -16.34
N SER A 23 2.32 22.28 -17.04
CA SER A 23 2.88 21.01 -16.60
C SER A 23 3.91 21.23 -15.50
N ARG A 24 3.54 22.00 -14.46
CA ARG A 24 4.29 21.99 -13.22
C ARG A 24 4.07 20.63 -12.58
N ALA A 25 5.11 19.82 -12.49
CA ALA A 25 5.13 18.66 -11.61
C ALA A 25 4.55 19.10 -10.26
N ALA A 26 3.53 18.39 -9.79
CA ALA A 26 2.91 18.73 -8.52
C ALA A 26 4.01 18.80 -7.46
N GLU A 27 4.05 19.89 -6.73
CA GLU A 27 5.06 20.08 -5.68
C GLU A 27 4.90 18.96 -4.65
N LYS A 28 5.99 18.24 -4.35
CA LYS A 28 5.96 17.19 -3.35
C LYS A 28 5.40 17.72 -2.04
N ALA A 29 4.67 16.87 -1.32
CA ALA A 29 4.16 17.23 -0.02
C ALA A 29 5.27 17.84 0.83
N PRO A 30 5.09 19.06 1.38
CA PRO A 30 6.06 19.65 2.27
C PRO A 30 6.34 18.69 3.41
N GLY A 31 7.63 18.37 3.65
CA GLY A 31 8.02 17.45 4.72
C GLY A 31 8.31 16.02 4.31
N ILE A 32 8.05 15.64 3.06
CA ILE A 32 8.52 14.36 2.51
C ILE A 32 9.60 14.68 1.49
N THR A 33 10.84 14.35 1.83
CA THR A 33 12.00 14.54 0.94
C THR A 33 12.22 13.28 0.10
N ASP A 34 13.10 13.36 -0.91
CA ASP A 34 13.39 12.23 -1.78
C ASP A 34 14.31 11.19 -1.15
N THR A 35 14.88 11.50 0.01
CA THR A 35 15.94 10.69 0.61
C THR A 35 15.54 10.19 1.98
N TRP A 36 15.48 8.87 2.10
CA TRP A 36 15.27 8.15 3.34
C TRP A 36 16.59 7.55 3.82
N LYS A 37 16.90 7.67 5.10
CA LYS A 37 18.08 7.04 5.71
C LYS A 37 17.72 5.65 6.20
N ALA A 38 18.14 4.64 5.47
CA ALA A 38 17.96 3.25 5.89
C ALA A 38 18.98 2.86 6.97
N ALA A 39 18.56 1.97 7.88
CA ALA A 39 19.44 1.29 8.80
C ALA A 39 20.40 0.36 8.02
N GLU A 40 21.61 0.17 8.52
CA GLU A 40 22.64 -0.67 7.88
C GLU A 40 22.32 -2.18 7.96
N SER A 41 21.45 -2.57 8.88
CA SER A 41 21.00 -3.95 9.08
C SER A 41 19.47 -4.03 9.08
N PRO A 42 18.89 -5.18 8.73
CA PRO A 42 17.46 -5.38 8.89
C PRO A 42 17.06 -5.23 10.35
N VAL A 43 15.86 -4.71 10.58
CA VAL A 43 15.27 -4.62 11.94
C VAL A 43 14.55 -5.89 12.34
N TYR A 44 14.22 -6.74 11.35
CA TYR A 44 13.55 -8.01 11.61
C TYR A 44 13.87 -9.05 10.53
N CYS A 45 14.12 -10.28 11.01
CA CYS A 45 14.15 -11.50 10.21
C CYS A 45 13.21 -12.49 10.91
N ASP A 46 12.37 -13.17 10.15
CA ASP A 46 11.49 -14.20 10.72
C ASP A 46 12.34 -15.35 11.26
N PRO A 47 12.20 -15.76 12.55
CA PRO A 47 13.03 -16.80 13.14
C PRO A 47 12.62 -18.21 12.71
N GLU A 48 11.43 -18.40 12.17
CA GLU A 48 10.90 -19.71 11.79
C GLU A 48 11.18 -20.03 10.32
N ASP A 49 10.98 -19.05 9.43
CA ASP A 49 11.00 -19.29 7.98
C ASP A 49 12.05 -18.49 7.21
N ASP A 50 12.75 -17.55 7.84
CA ASP A 50 13.63 -16.60 7.16
C ASP A 50 12.90 -15.78 6.06
N TRP A 51 11.56 -15.60 6.22
CA TRP A 51 10.72 -15.02 5.18
C TRP A 51 9.69 -14.04 5.77
N ALA A 52 10.05 -12.77 5.80
CA ALA A 52 9.18 -11.68 6.21
C ALA A 52 8.99 -10.70 5.06
N LYS A 53 7.77 -10.64 4.49
CA LYS A 53 7.38 -9.76 3.38
C LYS A 53 6.20 -8.88 3.76
N ASP A 54 5.96 -7.85 2.95
CA ASP A 54 4.77 -7.02 2.99
C ASP A 54 4.48 -6.51 4.43
N PRO A 55 5.44 -5.86 5.12
CA PRO A 55 5.21 -5.46 6.50
C PRO A 55 4.14 -4.39 6.60
N SER A 56 3.27 -4.52 7.59
CA SER A 56 2.37 -3.48 8.03
C SER A 56 2.49 -3.25 9.54
N VAL A 57 2.59 -2.00 9.98
CA VAL A 57 2.95 -1.67 11.35
C VAL A 57 1.94 -0.72 11.97
N ILE A 58 1.46 -1.08 13.17
CA ILE A 58 0.63 -0.22 13.99
C ILE A 58 1.22 -0.06 15.40
N LYS A 59 1.17 1.14 15.95
CA LYS A 59 1.52 1.41 17.36
C LYS A 59 0.24 1.59 18.16
N VAL A 60 0.09 0.82 19.23
CA VAL A 60 -1.03 0.93 20.16
C VAL A 60 -0.48 0.98 21.59
N GLY A 61 -0.70 2.09 22.26
CA GLY A 61 -0.05 2.37 23.54
C GLY A 61 1.47 2.38 23.39
N ASN A 62 2.14 1.58 24.20
CA ASN A 62 3.61 1.44 24.19
C ASN A 62 4.11 0.24 23.39
N THR A 63 3.24 -0.37 22.57
CA THR A 63 3.59 -1.58 21.81
C THR A 63 3.41 -1.33 20.32
N TYR A 64 4.41 -1.71 19.54
CA TYR A 64 4.32 -1.81 18.09
C TYR A 64 3.94 -3.25 17.73
N TYR A 65 3.04 -3.40 16.77
CA TYR A 65 2.65 -4.67 16.17
C TYR A 65 3.01 -4.61 14.68
N MET A 66 3.74 -5.59 14.20
CA MET A 66 4.04 -5.76 12.79
C MET A 66 3.41 -7.06 12.31
N TYR A 67 2.58 -6.97 11.30
CA TYR A 67 2.04 -8.11 10.55
C TYR A 67 2.78 -8.20 9.23
N TYR A 68 3.02 -9.41 8.76
CA TYR A 68 3.78 -9.62 7.54
C TYR A 68 3.42 -10.96 6.91
N THR A 69 3.63 -11.07 5.60
CA THR A 69 3.54 -12.34 4.89
C THR A 69 4.72 -13.21 5.28
N SER A 70 4.45 -14.39 5.83
CA SER A 70 5.42 -15.38 6.26
C SER A 70 5.28 -16.67 5.47
N ALA A 71 6.20 -17.61 5.69
CA ALA A 71 6.40 -18.86 4.98
C ALA A 71 6.89 -18.71 3.54
N ASN A 72 7.93 -19.46 3.22
CA ASN A 72 8.57 -19.42 1.92
C ASN A 72 7.80 -20.28 0.90
N PRO A 73 7.08 -19.68 -0.05
CA PRO A 73 6.39 -20.42 -1.09
C PRO A 73 7.35 -21.17 -2.04
N TRP A 74 8.66 -20.98 -1.89
CA TRP A 74 9.69 -21.52 -2.77
C TRP A 74 10.45 -22.71 -2.19
N GLN A 75 10.29 -23.06 -0.92
CA GLN A 75 11.03 -24.12 -0.25
C GLN A 75 10.73 -25.54 -0.74
N GLU A 76 9.60 -25.79 -1.36
CA GLU A 76 9.30 -27.09 -1.94
C GLU A 76 9.11 -26.99 -3.46
N GLY A 77 10.18 -27.20 -4.23
CA GLY A 77 10.08 -27.53 -5.66
C GLY A 77 10.07 -26.39 -6.66
N GLY A 78 10.51 -25.22 -6.31
CA GLY A 78 11.17 -24.30 -7.26
C GLY A 78 10.36 -23.70 -8.40
N SER A 79 9.03 -23.69 -8.39
CA SER A 79 8.26 -22.90 -9.35
C SER A 79 6.89 -22.52 -8.80
N GLY A 80 6.89 -21.45 -8.02
CA GLY A 80 5.69 -20.65 -7.79
C GLY A 80 4.52 -21.37 -7.18
N GLY A 81 4.66 -22.03 -6.04
CA GLY A 81 3.43 -22.14 -5.42
C GLY A 81 2.94 -23.33 -4.63
N LYS A 82 3.76 -24.01 -3.88
CA LYS A 82 3.24 -24.96 -2.88
C LYS A 82 3.67 -24.66 -1.44
N GLY A 83 4.31 -23.53 -1.21
CA GLY A 83 4.64 -23.10 0.13
C GLY A 83 3.38 -22.63 0.88
N GLU A 84 3.32 -22.91 2.15
CA GLU A 84 2.21 -22.46 3.02
C GLU A 84 2.41 -21.00 3.40
N SER A 85 1.92 -20.07 2.60
CA SER A 85 1.89 -18.66 3.00
C SER A 85 0.86 -18.44 4.09
N ARG A 86 1.22 -17.62 5.07
CA ARG A 86 0.36 -17.20 6.18
C ARG A 86 0.72 -15.76 6.57
N ILE A 87 -0.08 -15.14 7.39
CA ILE A 87 0.25 -13.85 7.99
C ILE A 87 0.67 -14.10 9.42
N ASP A 88 1.93 -13.80 9.72
CA ASP A 88 2.50 -13.85 11.05
C ASP A 88 2.58 -12.45 11.66
N TYR A 89 2.89 -12.38 12.95
CA TYR A 89 3.10 -11.11 13.60
C TYR A 89 4.23 -11.14 14.62
N ALA A 90 4.83 -9.98 14.80
CA ALA A 90 5.83 -9.69 15.81
C ALA A 90 5.44 -8.43 16.58
N THR A 91 5.95 -8.29 17.81
CA THR A 91 5.77 -7.12 18.65
C THR A 91 7.08 -6.49 19.04
N SER A 92 7.04 -5.18 19.32
CA SER A 92 8.22 -4.43 19.73
C SER A 92 7.83 -3.32 20.72
N PRO A 93 8.63 -3.03 21.74
CA PRO A 93 8.45 -1.87 22.60
C PRO A 93 8.98 -0.56 21.96
N ASP A 94 9.88 -0.64 21.00
CA ASP A 94 10.61 0.49 20.43
C ASP A 94 10.52 0.60 18.90
N GLY A 95 9.88 -0.39 18.24
CA GLY A 95 9.79 -0.47 16.77
C GLY A 95 11.12 -0.86 16.10
N LEU A 96 12.14 -1.21 16.84
CA LEU A 96 13.48 -1.57 16.35
C LEU A 96 13.84 -3.02 16.63
N LYS A 97 13.52 -3.50 17.84
CA LYS A 97 13.77 -4.86 18.29
C LYS A 97 12.45 -5.61 18.37
N TRP A 98 12.27 -6.57 17.51
CA TRP A 98 11.03 -7.31 17.35
C TRP A 98 11.10 -8.71 17.94
N THR A 99 10.00 -9.14 18.52
CA THR A 99 9.83 -10.49 19.07
C THR A 99 8.69 -11.17 18.34
N TYR A 100 8.97 -12.30 17.73
CA TYR A 100 7.98 -13.18 17.08
C TYR A 100 6.90 -13.61 18.06
N GLN A 101 5.65 -13.60 17.63
CA GLN A 101 4.50 -13.92 18.45
C GLN A 101 3.65 -15.08 17.90
N GLY A 102 3.88 -15.48 16.65
CA GLY A 102 3.16 -16.57 16.01
C GLY A 102 2.26 -16.12 14.86
N VAL A 103 1.35 -17.01 14.48
CA VAL A 103 0.45 -16.83 13.35
C VAL A 103 -0.72 -15.93 13.73
N ALA A 104 -0.93 -14.86 12.95
CA ALA A 104 -2.10 -14.00 13.05
C ALA A 104 -3.26 -14.53 12.18
N ILE A 105 -2.99 -14.80 10.89
CA ILE A 105 -3.98 -15.33 9.95
C ILE A 105 -3.40 -16.58 9.28
N PRO A 106 -3.89 -17.76 9.63
CA PRO A 106 -3.46 -19.00 9.00
C PRO A 106 -4.02 -19.11 7.57
N LYS A 107 -3.40 -19.94 6.77
CA LYS A 107 -3.89 -20.40 5.48
C LYS A 107 -5.32 -20.94 5.61
N GLY A 108 -6.14 -20.73 4.59
CA GLY A 108 -7.49 -21.27 4.51
C GLY A 108 -7.50 -22.80 4.43
N LYS A 109 -8.63 -23.39 4.75
CA LYS A 109 -8.85 -24.83 4.52
C LYS A 109 -8.95 -25.10 3.03
N PRO A 110 -8.65 -26.32 2.55
CA PRO A 110 -8.78 -26.67 1.16
C PRO A 110 -10.15 -26.29 0.58
N GLY A 111 -10.15 -25.49 -0.49
CA GLY A 111 -11.34 -24.97 -1.16
C GLY A 111 -11.79 -23.59 -0.69
N GLU A 112 -11.24 -23.04 0.39
CA GLU A 112 -11.46 -21.65 0.77
C GLU A 112 -10.75 -20.69 -0.18
N TRP A 113 -11.15 -19.43 -0.18
CA TRP A 113 -10.65 -18.41 -1.13
C TRP A 113 -9.17 -18.07 -0.96
N ASP A 114 -8.60 -18.32 0.23
CA ASP A 114 -7.21 -18.04 0.62
C ASP A 114 -6.44 -19.32 1.01
N ASP A 115 -6.85 -20.48 0.46
CA ASP A 115 -6.26 -21.78 0.80
C ASP A 115 -4.86 -22.03 0.22
N GLU A 116 -4.42 -21.22 -0.72
CA GLU A 116 -3.04 -21.23 -1.19
C GLU A 116 -2.20 -20.18 -0.47
N ARG A 117 -2.73 -18.95 -0.37
CA ARG A 117 -1.88 -17.82 -0.02
C ARG A 117 -2.64 -16.63 0.55
N PRO A 118 -2.85 -16.54 1.89
CA PRO A 118 -3.07 -15.25 2.53
C PRO A 118 -1.76 -14.46 2.57
N GLN A 119 -1.79 -13.18 2.18
CA GLN A 119 -0.59 -12.33 2.06
C GLN A 119 -0.93 -10.84 2.17
N ALA A 120 0.11 -10.00 2.19
CA ALA A 120 0.02 -8.55 2.10
C ALA A 120 -1.02 -7.96 3.08
N PRO A 121 -0.79 -8.11 4.40
CA PRO A 121 -1.69 -7.55 5.40
C PRO A 121 -1.67 -6.02 5.34
N ALA A 122 -2.84 -5.39 5.26
CA ALA A 122 -2.98 -3.96 5.47
C ALA A 122 -2.82 -3.62 6.96
N LYS A 123 -2.40 -2.39 7.25
CA LYS A 123 -2.38 -1.86 8.61
C LYS A 123 -3.76 -1.98 9.26
N PRO A 124 -3.87 -2.61 10.42
CA PRO A 124 -5.14 -2.70 11.13
C PRO A 124 -5.72 -1.33 11.44
N ILE A 125 -7.02 -1.16 11.20
CA ILE A 125 -7.74 0.05 11.53
C ILE A 125 -8.77 -0.22 12.63
N LEU A 126 -8.79 0.67 13.64
CA LEU A 126 -9.71 0.55 14.77
C LEU A 126 -11.03 1.25 14.47
N LYS A 127 -12.14 0.53 14.65
CA LYS A 127 -13.50 1.10 14.61
C LYS A 127 -14.36 0.46 15.68
N ASN A 128 -14.96 1.29 16.53
CA ASN A 128 -15.89 0.86 17.59
C ASN A 128 -15.32 -0.27 18.47
N GLY A 129 -14.03 -0.18 18.84
CA GLY A 129 -13.37 -1.17 19.70
C GLY A 129 -12.93 -2.45 19.00
N VAL A 130 -13.13 -2.56 17.68
CA VAL A 130 -12.71 -3.71 16.87
C VAL A 130 -11.68 -3.27 15.85
N TYR A 131 -10.57 -4.01 15.73
CA TYR A 131 -9.58 -3.84 14.67
C TYR A 131 -9.98 -4.65 13.45
N TYR A 132 -9.84 -4.05 12.29
CA TYR A 132 -10.05 -4.67 10.97
C TYR A 132 -8.72 -4.72 10.24
N MET A 133 -8.28 -5.88 9.83
CA MET A 133 -7.10 -6.09 8.99
C MET A 133 -7.54 -6.69 7.65
N TYR A 134 -7.43 -5.90 6.60
CA TYR A 134 -7.62 -6.38 5.23
C TYR A 134 -6.36 -7.12 4.78
N TYR A 135 -6.52 -8.13 3.95
CA TYR A 135 -5.40 -8.89 3.40
C TYR A 135 -5.76 -9.47 2.04
N ALA A 136 -4.75 -9.72 1.23
CA ALA A 136 -4.94 -10.39 -0.03
C ALA A 136 -4.91 -11.91 0.17
N GLY A 137 -5.71 -12.61 -0.62
CA GLY A 137 -5.76 -14.07 -0.60
C GLY A 137 -5.95 -14.65 -1.99
N LYS A 138 -5.52 -15.89 -2.15
CA LYS A 138 -5.62 -16.62 -3.42
C LYS A 138 -5.87 -18.10 -3.17
N ASN A 139 -6.61 -18.71 -4.09
CA ASN A 139 -6.65 -20.16 -4.28
C ASN A 139 -6.31 -20.53 -5.73
N ALA A 140 -6.20 -21.83 -6.04
CA ALA A 140 -5.84 -22.33 -7.37
C ALA A 140 -6.80 -21.91 -8.49
N LYS A 141 -8.02 -21.53 -8.16
CA LYS A 141 -9.13 -21.35 -9.12
C LYS A 141 -9.48 -19.89 -9.37
N SER A 142 -8.99 -18.97 -8.54
CA SER A 142 -9.41 -17.57 -8.56
C SER A 142 -8.22 -16.62 -8.64
N PRO A 143 -8.37 -15.46 -9.26
CA PRO A 143 -7.42 -14.36 -9.09
C PRO A 143 -7.23 -13.99 -7.62
N VAL A 144 -6.16 -13.28 -7.33
CA VAL A 144 -5.95 -12.66 -6.01
C VAL A 144 -7.12 -11.71 -5.70
N ALA A 145 -7.69 -11.87 -4.52
CA ALA A 145 -8.82 -11.11 -4.03
C ALA A 145 -8.52 -10.55 -2.63
N ILE A 146 -9.35 -9.66 -2.11
CA ILE A 146 -9.16 -9.06 -0.78
C ILE A 146 -10.30 -9.47 0.14
N GLY A 147 -9.93 -9.92 1.34
CA GLY A 147 -10.83 -10.15 2.44
C GLY A 147 -10.34 -9.43 3.70
N TYR A 148 -10.99 -9.66 4.83
CA TYR A 148 -10.56 -9.12 6.11
C TYR A 148 -10.74 -10.09 7.26
N ALA A 149 -10.02 -9.82 8.32
CA ALA A 149 -10.19 -10.44 9.63
C ALA A 149 -10.36 -9.35 10.70
N THR A 150 -10.98 -9.71 11.82
CA THR A 150 -11.22 -8.81 12.94
C THR A 150 -10.54 -9.29 14.22
N SER A 151 -10.18 -8.35 15.08
CA SER A 151 -9.59 -8.61 16.39
C SER A 151 -10.00 -7.55 17.40
N THR A 152 -10.08 -7.90 18.67
CA THR A 152 -10.23 -6.92 19.76
C THR A 152 -8.93 -6.69 20.55
N ASP A 153 -7.89 -7.49 20.30
CA ASP A 153 -6.63 -7.49 21.06
C ASP A 153 -5.36 -7.44 20.20
N LEU A 154 -5.50 -7.35 18.85
CA LEU A 154 -4.38 -7.36 17.89
C LEU A 154 -3.55 -8.66 17.88
N ARG A 155 -4.03 -9.71 18.55
CA ARG A 155 -3.33 -11.00 18.70
C ARG A 155 -4.13 -12.14 18.10
N LYS A 156 -5.43 -12.19 18.41
CA LYS A 156 -6.34 -13.22 17.90
C LYS A 156 -7.22 -12.63 16.83
N TRP A 157 -7.13 -13.19 15.64
CA TRP A 157 -7.86 -12.73 14.47
C TRP A 157 -8.91 -13.74 14.03
N THR A 158 -10.07 -13.24 13.66
CA THR A 158 -11.17 -14.05 13.13
C THR A 158 -11.46 -13.61 11.70
N LYS A 159 -11.29 -14.50 10.74
CA LYS A 159 -11.62 -14.26 9.34
C LYS A 159 -13.12 -14.00 9.18
N HIS A 160 -13.47 -13.04 8.36
CA HIS A 160 -14.88 -12.78 8.02
C HIS A 160 -15.43 -13.92 7.17
N LEU A 161 -16.63 -14.41 7.53
CA LEU A 161 -17.25 -15.56 6.84
C LEU A 161 -17.65 -15.26 5.39
N GLY A 162 -17.91 -14.00 5.06
CA GLY A 162 -18.25 -13.56 3.70
C GLY A 162 -17.07 -13.21 2.81
N ASN A 163 -15.85 -13.55 3.19
CA ASN A 163 -14.67 -13.32 2.34
C ASN A 163 -14.70 -14.14 1.03
N PRO A 164 -14.12 -13.63 -0.08
CA PRO A 164 -13.50 -12.31 -0.21
C PRO A 164 -14.56 -11.20 -0.36
N VAL A 165 -14.23 -9.99 0.10
CA VAL A 165 -15.14 -8.82 0.01
C VAL A 165 -14.85 -7.93 -1.19
N LEU A 166 -13.68 -8.07 -1.83
CA LEU A 166 -13.30 -7.38 -3.05
C LEU A 166 -12.65 -8.35 -4.03
N ASN A 167 -13.27 -8.55 -5.19
CA ASN A 167 -12.81 -9.50 -6.20
C ASN A 167 -13.09 -9.01 -7.64
N HIS A 168 -12.60 -7.86 -8.02
CA HIS A 168 -12.75 -7.26 -9.36
C HIS A 168 -11.60 -7.64 -10.31
N GLY A 169 -11.26 -8.92 -10.40
CA GLY A 169 -10.06 -9.43 -11.07
C GLY A 169 -8.86 -9.48 -10.12
N LYS A 170 -7.64 -9.05 -10.54
CA LYS A 170 -6.50 -8.92 -9.60
C LYS A 170 -6.79 -7.82 -8.60
N CYS A 171 -6.94 -8.16 -7.33
CA CYS A 171 -7.01 -7.24 -6.20
C CYS A 171 -5.96 -7.67 -5.18
N ASN A 172 -4.81 -6.98 -5.15
CA ASN A 172 -3.68 -7.32 -4.30
C ASN A 172 -3.23 -6.11 -3.47
N ASP A 173 -2.42 -6.32 -2.44
CA ASP A 173 -1.76 -5.30 -1.64
C ASP A 173 -2.73 -4.23 -1.10
N PRO A 174 -3.69 -4.61 -0.25
CA PRO A 174 -4.65 -3.66 0.29
C PRO A 174 -3.99 -2.64 1.22
N PHE A 175 -4.41 -1.39 1.10
CA PHE A 175 -4.05 -0.32 2.01
C PHE A 175 -5.30 0.48 2.38
N ILE A 176 -5.55 0.68 3.68
CA ILE A 176 -6.70 1.45 4.16
C ILE A 176 -6.28 2.84 4.57
N PHE A 177 -6.99 3.84 4.05
CA PHE A 177 -6.83 5.24 4.41
C PHE A 177 -8.18 5.82 4.84
N LEU A 178 -8.21 6.52 5.97
CA LEU A 178 -9.42 7.19 6.46
C LEU A 178 -9.28 8.70 6.27
N GLU A 179 -10.22 9.29 5.55
CA GLU A 179 -10.28 10.72 5.35
C GLU A 179 -11.73 11.23 5.46
N ASN A 180 -11.96 12.21 6.33
CA ASN A 180 -13.26 12.85 6.51
C ASN A 180 -14.44 11.87 6.69
N GLY A 181 -14.22 10.79 7.45
CA GLY A 181 -15.23 9.77 7.74
C GLY A 181 -15.44 8.75 6.60
N THR A 182 -14.72 8.86 5.50
CA THR A 182 -14.74 7.91 4.37
C THR A 182 -13.48 7.05 4.41
N TYR A 183 -13.65 5.74 4.35
CA TYR A 183 -12.57 4.79 4.20
C TYR A 183 -12.28 4.57 2.72
N TYR A 184 -11.01 4.64 2.36
CA TYR A 184 -10.48 4.34 1.04
C TYR A 184 -9.67 3.05 1.14
N LEU A 185 -10.05 2.02 0.41
CA LEU A 185 -9.25 0.80 0.26
C LEU A 185 -8.53 0.87 -1.08
N PHE A 186 -7.26 1.21 -1.05
CA PHE A 186 -6.38 1.17 -2.20
C PHE A 186 -5.90 -0.26 -2.43
N HIS A 187 -5.71 -0.66 -3.68
CA HIS A 187 -5.21 -1.97 -4.04
C HIS A 187 -4.51 -1.96 -5.40
N THR A 188 -3.57 -2.87 -5.58
CA THR A 188 -2.97 -3.16 -6.89
C THR A 188 -3.94 -3.97 -7.72
N SER A 189 -4.19 -3.53 -8.96
CA SER A 189 -5.04 -4.23 -9.92
C SER A 189 -4.26 -4.71 -11.14
N GLY A 190 -4.93 -5.27 -12.14
CA GLY A 190 -4.29 -5.73 -13.39
C GLY A 190 -3.50 -4.61 -14.08
N GLY A 191 -2.30 -4.91 -14.56
CA GLY A 191 -1.35 -3.96 -15.14
C GLY A 191 -0.65 -3.08 -14.09
N ASP A 192 -0.68 -3.50 -12.82
CA ASP A 192 -0.11 -2.81 -11.67
C ASP A 192 -0.63 -1.37 -11.50
N VAL A 193 -1.85 -1.13 -11.96
CA VAL A 193 -2.55 0.13 -11.72
C VAL A 193 -3.12 0.12 -10.32
N ILE A 194 -2.85 1.18 -9.55
CA ILE A 194 -3.42 1.36 -8.22
C ILE A 194 -4.84 1.92 -8.36
N ARG A 195 -5.79 1.24 -7.73
CA ARG A 195 -7.20 1.64 -7.68
C ARG A 195 -7.67 1.72 -6.24
N TYR A 196 -8.81 2.36 -6.03
CA TYR A 196 -9.47 2.33 -4.72
C TYR A 196 -10.97 2.13 -4.85
N VAL A 197 -11.55 1.62 -3.78
CA VAL A 197 -12.97 1.63 -3.48
C VAL A 197 -13.20 2.38 -2.18
N THR A 198 -14.40 2.91 -1.98
CA THR A 198 -14.75 3.68 -0.79
C THR A 198 -15.81 3.00 0.05
N SER A 199 -15.79 3.27 1.35
CA SER A 199 -16.76 2.76 2.31
C SER A 199 -17.03 3.79 3.43
N PRO A 200 -18.27 3.93 3.89
CA PRO A 200 -18.58 4.70 5.08
C PRO A 200 -18.37 3.91 6.37
N ASP A 201 -18.22 2.58 6.28
CA ASP A 201 -18.36 1.70 7.44
C ASP A 201 -17.33 0.55 7.51
N LEU A 202 -16.37 0.44 6.60
CA LEU A 202 -15.43 -0.69 6.43
C LEU A 202 -16.10 -2.03 6.04
N LEU A 203 -17.39 -2.05 5.79
CA LEU A 203 -18.15 -3.28 5.52
C LEU A 203 -18.78 -3.25 4.14
N THR A 204 -19.31 -2.10 3.75
CA THR A 204 -19.97 -1.91 2.45
C THR A 204 -19.07 -1.07 1.55
N TRP A 205 -18.54 -1.68 0.49
CA TRP A 205 -17.63 -1.02 -0.45
C TRP A 205 -18.33 -0.61 -1.73
N SER A 206 -17.89 0.50 -2.34
CA SER A 206 -18.38 0.93 -3.64
C SER A 206 -18.16 -0.16 -4.70
N ALA A 207 -19.15 -0.36 -5.58
CA ALA A 207 -19.15 -1.46 -6.55
C ALA A 207 -18.10 -1.29 -7.65
N THR A 208 -17.72 -0.04 -7.99
CA THR A 208 -16.80 0.25 -9.08
C THR A 208 -15.50 0.85 -8.52
N PRO A 209 -14.35 0.21 -8.75
CA PRO A 209 -13.07 0.77 -8.38
C PRO A 209 -12.73 2.01 -9.21
N VAL A 210 -12.18 3.03 -8.56
CA VAL A 210 -11.70 4.27 -9.18
C VAL A 210 -10.21 4.13 -9.47
N SER A 211 -9.76 4.49 -10.67
CA SER A 211 -8.35 4.56 -11.02
C SER A 211 -7.71 5.80 -10.39
N THR A 212 -6.52 5.63 -9.82
CA THR A 212 -5.70 6.74 -9.34
C THR A 212 -4.75 7.28 -10.42
N GLU A 213 -4.67 6.62 -11.58
CA GLU A 213 -3.65 6.79 -12.64
C GLU A 213 -2.20 6.52 -12.16
N ALA A 214 -2.02 6.16 -10.90
CA ALA A 214 -0.74 5.73 -10.37
C ALA A 214 -0.47 4.26 -10.70
N VAL A 215 0.79 3.93 -10.95
CA VAL A 215 1.27 2.58 -11.27
C VAL A 215 2.22 2.12 -10.18
N GLY A 216 2.18 0.83 -9.87
CA GLY A 216 3.04 0.18 -8.89
C GLY A 216 2.30 -0.85 -8.04
N GLU A 217 3.05 -1.58 -7.24
CA GLU A 217 2.51 -2.52 -6.26
C GLU A 217 2.66 -1.96 -4.83
N GLY A 218 1.87 -2.46 -3.89
CA GLY A 218 2.02 -2.16 -2.46
C GLY A 218 1.86 -0.68 -2.13
N SER A 219 0.73 -0.08 -2.52
CA SER A 219 0.48 1.35 -2.29
C SER A 219 0.48 1.74 -0.82
N ILE A 220 1.13 2.85 -0.50
CA ILE A 220 1.10 3.49 0.81
C ILE A 220 0.67 4.93 0.60
N VAL A 221 -0.35 5.40 1.32
CA VAL A 221 -0.81 6.79 1.22
C VAL A 221 -0.58 7.49 2.56
N ILE A 222 0.08 8.63 2.51
CA ILE A 222 0.25 9.50 3.67
C ILE A 222 -0.25 10.91 3.35
N LYS A 223 -0.78 11.59 4.37
CA LYS A 223 -1.21 12.99 4.27
C LYS A 223 -0.27 13.88 5.04
N HIS A 224 0.18 14.96 4.40
CA HIS A 224 0.94 16.03 5.03
C HIS A 224 0.37 17.39 4.61
N GLY A 225 -0.16 18.14 5.56
CA GLY A 225 -0.93 19.34 5.24
C GLY A 225 -2.17 19.01 4.39
N SER A 226 -2.31 19.66 3.25
CA SER A 226 -3.38 19.40 2.27
C SER A 226 -3.00 18.38 1.19
N THR A 227 -1.78 17.85 1.19
CA THR A 227 -1.28 16.98 0.14
C THR A 227 -1.28 15.52 0.57
N TYR A 228 -1.83 14.67 -0.28
CA TYR A 228 -1.72 13.21 -0.19
C TYR A 228 -0.57 12.76 -1.07
N THR A 229 0.34 11.98 -0.50
CA THR A 229 1.43 11.35 -1.24
C THR A 229 1.24 9.84 -1.20
N MET A 230 1.17 9.25 -2.38
CA MET A 230 1.13 7.80 -2.57
C MET A 230 2.52 7.32 -2.98
N PHE A 231 2.94 6.19 -2.42
CA PHE A 231 4.14 5.46 -2.81
C PHE A 231 3.69 4.16 -3.47
N GLY A 232 4.20 3.88 -4.65
CA GLY A 232 4.02 2.61 -5.35
C GLY A 232 5.38 2.00 -5.67
N CYS A 233 5.53 0.71 -5.46
CA CYS A 233 6.76 0.01 -5.82
C CYS A 233 6.77 -0.33 -7.31
N ILE A 234 7.84 0.01 -7.99
CA ILE A 234 8.06 -0.25 -9.42
C ILE A 234 9.19 -1.25 -9.59
N GLY A 235 9.01 -2.19 -10.52
CA GLY A 235 10.09 -3.08 -10.97
C GLY A 235 10.26 -4.35 -10.14
N PHE A 236 9.25 -4.76 -9.39
CA PHE A 236 9.27 -6.03 -8.67
C PHE A 236 9.74 -7.16 -9.59
N SER A 237 10.80 -7.85 -9.21
CA SER A 237 11.49 -8.93 -9.94
C SER A 237 12.61 -8.52 -10.92
N ASN A 238 12.95 -7.24 -11.09
CA ASN A 238 13.89 -6.82 -12.14
C ASN A 238 15.20 -6.18 -11.66
N ASN A 239 15.62 -6.41 -10.41
CA ASN A 239 16.89 -5.87 -9.86
C ASN A 239 17.09 -4.36 -10.05
N GLY A 240 16.05 -3.59 -9.92
CA GLY A 240 16.08 -2.14 -10.11
C GLY A 240 14.89 -1.46 -9.46
N GLU A 241 14.37 -2.07 -8.43
CA GLU A 241 13.18 -1.62 -7.71
C GLU A 241 13.39 -0.26 -7.07
N TYR A 242 12.35 0.55 -7.13
CA TYR A 242 12.29 1.84 -6.48
C TYR A 242 10.85 2.18 -6.15
N TYR A 243 10.65 3.12 -5.24
CA TYR A 243 9.34 3.68 -5.00
C TYR A 243 9.12 4.90 -5.89
N GLN A 244 8.06 4.86 -6.67
CA GLN A 244 7.51 6.01 -7.37
C GLN A 244 6.56 6.72 -6.42
N THR A 245 6.63 8.05 -6.36
CA THR A 245 5.67 8.86 -5.62
C THR A 245 4.67 9.49 -6.56
N TYR A 246 3.44 9.63 -6.07
CA TYR A 246 2.36 10.33 -6.76
C TYR A 246 1.68 11.25 -5.76
N THR A 247 1.21 12.41 -6.20
CA THR A 247 0.62 13.40 -5.30
C THR A 247 -0.73 13.89 -5.79
N THR A 248 -1.62 14.23 -4.85
CA THR A 248 -2.86 14.95 -5.11
C THR A 248 -3.24 15.79 -3.89
N GLN A 249 -4.10 16.78 -4.07
CA GLN A 249 -4.73 17.52 -2.98
C GLN A 249 -6.18 17.08 -2.75
N ASP A 250 -6.72 16.24 -3.62
CA ASP A 250 -8.06 15.69 -3.53
C ASP A 250 -8.05 14.23 -3.99
N LEU A 251 -8.49 13.32 -3.13
CA LEU A 251 -8.55 11.89 -3.44
C LEU A 251 -9.56 11.54 -4.54
N ALA A 252 -10.48 12.46 -4.89
CA ALA A 252 -11.43 12.26 -5.98
C ALA A 252 -10.84 12.53 -7.37
N ILE A 253 -9.65 13.11 -7.47
CA ILE A 253 -8.95 13.36 -8.73
C ILE A 253 -7.72 12.45 -8.87
N PRO A 254 -7.30 12.13 -10.11
CA PRO A 254 -6.10 11.33 -10.33
C PRO A 254 -4.87 11.91 -9.66
N PHE A 255 -3.99 11.03 -9.24
CA PHE A 255 -2.71 11.40 -8.68
C PHE A 255 -1.74 11.81 -9.81
N THR A 256 -0.91 12.81 -9.54
CA THR A 256 0.13 13.27 -10.46
C THR A 256 1.48 12.69 -10.08
N ASP A 257 2.29 12.35 -11.07
CA ASP A 257 3.65 11.84 -10.86
C ASP A 257 4.50 12.84 -10.06
N GLY A 258 4.98 12.40 -8.92
CA GLY A 258 5.84 13.15 -7.99
C GLY A 258 7.32 12.75 -8.08
N GLY A 259 7.67 11.84 -8.98
CA GLY A 259 9.03 11.36 -9.20
C GLY A 259 9.46 10.21 -8.28
N LYS A 260 10.67 9.74 -8.50
CA LYS A 260 11.24 8.61 -7.76
C LYS A 260 11.66 8.99 -6.35
N THR A 261 11.30 8.15 -5.39
CA THR A 261 11.83 8.22 -4.04
C THR A 261 13.03 7.30 -3.93
N LYS A 262 14.13 7.80 -3.38
CA LYS A 262 15.34 7.00 -3.15
C LYS A 262 15.46 6.69 -1.67
N ILE A 263 15.51 5.40 -1.38
CA ILE A 263 16.03 4.91 -0.10
C ILE A 263 17.52 4.66 -0.35
N ASN A 264 18.38 5.12 0.55
CA ASN A 264 19.79 4.75 0.51
C ASN A 264 19.86 3.25 0.78
N ILE A 265 20.08 2.44 -0.29
CA ILE A 265 19.92 0.98 -0.25
C ILE A 265 21.11 0.36 0.50
N PRO A 266 20.93 -0.19 1.70
CA PRO A 266 21.96 -0.90 2.43
C PRO A 266 22.29 -2.26 1.79
N GLU A 267 23.41 -2.86 2.19
CA GLU A 267 23.91 -4.11 1.60
C GLU A 267 22.88 -5.25 1.63
N PHE A 268 22.14 -5.38 2.73
CA PHE A 268 21.14 -6.43 2.89
C PHE A 268 19.92 -6.31 1.96
N ALA A 269 19.73 -5.15 1.32
CA ALA A 269 18.58 -4.83 0.48
C ALA A 269 18.93 -4.70 -1.01
N LYS A 270 20.13 -5.06 -1.43
CA LYS A 270 20.61 -4.88 -2.81
C LYS A 270 19.94 -5.78 -3.84
N GLY A 271 19.34 -6.88 -3.40
CA GLY A 271 18.67 -7.82 -4.29
C GLY A 271 17.25 -7.43 -4.66
N SER A 272 16.50 -6.89 -3.72
CA SER A 272 15.11 -6.46 -3.88
C SER A 272 14.70 -5.53 -2.75
N LEU A 273 13.94 -4.51 -3.09
CA LEU A 273 13.37 -3.56 -2.14
C LEU A 273 11.98 -3.17 -2.64
N CYS A 274 10.95 -3.65 -1.94
CA CYS A 274 9.57 -3.39 -2.35
C CYS A 274 8.65 -3.48 -1.13
N HIS A 275 7.39 -3.24 -1.32
CA HIS A 275 6.32 -3.30 -0.35
C HIS A 275 6.72 -2.82 1.05
N GLY A 276 5.83 -2.21 1.76
CA GLY A 276 6.14 -1.70 3.09
C GLY A 276 5.01 -0.90 3.69
N ASP A 277 5.32 -0.25 4.80
CA ASP A 277 4.39 0.62 5.49
C ASP A 277 5.12 1.80 6.11
N ILE A 278 4.48 2.96 6.06
CA ILE A 278 5.00 4.18 6.66
C ILE A 278 4.13 4.53 7.87
N ILE A 279 4.79 4.73 9.00
CA ILE A 279 4.15 5.26 10.20
C ILE A 279 4.77 6.60 10.58
N GLN A 280 3.96 7.45 11.16
CA GLN A 280 4.45 8.65 11.84
C GLN A 280 4.85 8.28 13.27
N ASN A 281 6.08 8.57 13.65
CA ASN A 281 6.58 8.34 15.00
C ASN A 281 7.26 9.62 15.51
N GLU A 282 6.57 10.35 16.40
CA GLU A 282 6.97 11.66 16.93
C GLU A 282 7.24 12.68 15.80
N LYS A 283 8.52 12.99 15.54
CA LYS A 283 8.96 13.98 14.53
C LYS A 283 9.46 13.36 13.24
N ASP A 284 9.36 12.03 13.12
CA ASP A 284 9.89 11.28 12.00
C ASP A 284 8.81 10.45 11.31
N TYR A 285 8.99 10.21 10.03
CA TYR A 285 8.38 9.10 9.33
C TYR A 285 9.30 7.89 9.41
N TRP A 286 8.73 6.74 9.72
CA TRP A 286 9.39 5.45 9.76
C TRP A 286 8.83 4.58 8.67
N PHE A 287 9.67 4.20 7.71
CA PHE A 287 9.30 3.35 6.60
C PHE A 287 9.87 1.94 6.81
N TYR A 288 9.02 1.00 7.13
CA TYR A 288 9.35 -0.41 7.15
C TYR A 288 9.15 -0.96 5.75
N PHE A 289 10.16 -1.63 5.20
CA PHE A 289 10.15 -2.15 3.84
C PHE A 289 10.68 -3.58 3.81
N GLN A 290 10.15 -4.41 2.92
CA GLN A 290 10.73 -5.71 2.65
C GLN A 290 11.99 -5.57 1.83
N ALA A 291 12.98 -6.43 2.09
CA ALA A 291 14.24 -6.45 1.39
C ALA A 291 14.85 -7.83 1.31
N THR A 292 15.60 -8.06 0.24
CA THR A 292 16.46 -9.24 0.10
C THR A 292 17.74 -8.85 -0.62
N ARG A 293 18.84 -9.59 -0.40
CA ARG A 293 20.09 -9.44 -1.12
C ARG A 293 20.42 -10.60 -2.05
N ASP A 294 19.72 -11.70 -1.95
CA ASP A 294 20.03 -12.97 -2.59
C ASP A 294 19.03 -13.38 -3.69
N GLY A 295 18.40 -12.39 -4.32
CA GLY A 295 17.48 -12.62 -5.44
C GLY A 295 16.15 -13.26 -5.03
N GLY A 296 15.71 -13.05 -3.78
CA GLY A 296 14.40 -13.51 -3.32
C GLY A 296 14.42 -14.87 -2.59
N GLN A 297 15.57 -15.32 -2.17
CA GLN A 297 15.68 -16.55 -1.36
C GLN A 297 15.28 -16.32 0.09
N LYS A 298 15.57 -15.13 0.63
CA LYS A 298 15.25 -14.73 2.00
C LYS A 298 14.76 -13.29 2.02
N PHE A 299 13.63 -13.06 2.66
CA PHE A 299 13.10 -11.72 2.85
C PHE A 299 13.21 -11.27 4.30
N GLN A 300 13.59 -10.02 4.46
CA GLN A 300 13.83 -9.38 5.75
C GLN A 300 13.17 -8.01 5.76
N ILE A 301 12.91 -7.48 6.94
CA ILE A 301 12.33 -6.14 7.08
C ILE A 301 13.41 -5.13 7.41
N GLY A 302 13.57 -4.14 6.56
CA GLY A 302 14.39 -2.97 6.79
C GLY A 302 13.59 -1.82 7.39
N LEU A 303 14.29 -0.81 7.86
CA LEU A 303 13.71 0.44 8.34
C LEU A 303 14.49 1.62 7.77
N ALA A 304 13.78 2.53 7.13
CA ALA A 304 14.31 3.84 6.77
C ALA A 304 13.56 4.93 7.52
N LYS A 305 14.25 6.00 7.86
CA LYS A 305 13.70 7.14 8.60
C LYS A 305 13.89 8.43 7.84
N GLN A 306 12.94 9.33 8.04
CA GLN A 306 12.99 10.68 7.52
C GLN A 306 12.35 11.64 8.52
N SER A 307 13.06 12.71 8.85
CA SER A 307 12.49 13.74 9.73
C SER A 307 11.39 14.52 9.01
N MET A 308 10.30 14.76 9.72
CA MET A 308 9.21 15.60 9.22
C MET A 308 9.67 17.07 9.19
N SER A 309 9.55 17.72 8.04
CA SER A 309 9.71 19.16 7.98
C SER A 309 8.52 19.83 8.68
N PRO A 310 8.75 20.93 9.42
CA PRO A 310 7.64 21.73 9.96
C PRO A 310 6.72 22.18 8.81
N LEU A 311 5.40 22.11 9.02
CA LEU A 311 4.47 22.77 8.12
C LEU A 311 4.79 24.27 8.11
N SER A 312 4.99 24.86 6.93
CA SER A 312 5.05 26.32 6.80
C SER A 312 3.74 26.92 7.33
N LYS A 313 3.86 27.82 8.29
CA LYS A 313 2.72 28.51 8.88
C LYS A 313 2.03 29.39 7.86
#